data_02911d3484e56e619f008d0d3d044584
#
_entry.id   02911d3484e56e619f008d0d3d044584
#
_cell.length_a   1.000
_cell.length_b   1.000
_cell.length_c   1.000
_cell.angle_alpha   90.00
_cell.angle_beta   90.00
_cell.angle_gamma   90.00
#
_symmetry.space_group_name_H-M   'P 1'
#
loop_
_entity.id
_entity.type
_entity.pdbx_description
1 polymer ?
#
loop_
_entity_poly.entity_id
_entity_poly.type
_entity_poly.pdbx_seq_one_letter_code
_entity_poly.pdbx_strand_id
1 'polypeptide(L)'
;MNRRILSTVEELDSILRELDSVAETSDDELRRLFMTFSMEYPVNAEKDPYSHEYKTAQSALYERLSGKPYTPANEESAFDVGEAVFQPFPYLTKSPRTVGNHIIAVGNVIRHIQSPPPSTILEFGPGWGNTTLMLARMGYQVTAVDIEKRFIELIQKRAAQKSVEIECIHGDFSFISDTSRKWDTILFFECFHHCFEHQELISWLDGVVNEGGQVIFAAEPITDLFPVPWGFRLDGESLRAIRKFGWCELGFQEGYFRDLLHRHGWSVKRTDFTDTPVGTVFTATRLSDQNSGRTPTSLEGSEASRSKCQ
;
A
#
# COMPACT_ATOMS: atom_id res chain seq x y z
N MET A 1 10.31 -6.39 25.97
CA MET A 1 9.95 -7.82 26.02
C MET A 1 10.81 -8.54 25.01
N ASN A 2 11.38 -9.70 25.36
CA ASN A 2 12.09 -10.51 24.37
C ASN A 2 11.05 -11.08 23.38
N ARG A 3 11.23 -10.79 22.11
CA ARG A 3 10.40 -11.31 21.02
C ARG A 3 10.73 -12.79 20.81
N ARG A 4 9.73 -13.67 20.85
CA ARG A 4 9.91 -15.10 20.58
C ARG A 4 10.08 -15.32 19.07
N ILE A 5 11.15 -16.00 18.68
CA ILE A 5 11.35 -16.42 17.29
C ILE A 5 10.79 -17.82 17.12
N LEU A 6 9.82 -17.97 16.21
CA LEU A 6 9.20 -19.24 15.88
C LEU A 6 9.99 -19.93 14.76
N SER A 7 10.17 -21.23 14.88
CA SER A 7 10.94 -22.03 13.91
C SER A 7 10.04 -22.84 12.98
N THR A 8 8.81 -23.11 13.38
CA THR A 8 7.89 -23.98 12.61
C THR A 8 6.48 -23.39 12.53
N VAL A 9 5.70 -23.90 11.57
CA VAL A 9 4.29 -23.52 11.39
C VAL A 9 3.41 -24.09 12.52
N GLU A 10 3.78 -25.22 13.09
CA GLU A 10 3.08 -25.82 14.24
C GLU A 10 3.18 -24.94 15.50
N GLU A 11 4.34 -24.33 15.73
CA GLU A 11 4.49 -23.33 16.80
C GLU A 11 3.61 -22.10 16.53
N LEU A 12 3.54 -21.65 15.28
CA LEU A 12 2.64 -20.56 14.87
C LEU A 12 1.18 -20.93 15.14
N ASP A 13 0.74 -22.12 14.71
CA ASP A 13 -0.63 -22.60 14.94
C ASP A 13 -0.99 -22.68 16.42
N SER A 14 -0.03 -22.99 17.28
CA SER A 14 -0.24 -23.00 18.73
C SER A 14 -0.51 -21.60 19.27
N ILE A 15 0.29 -20.60 18.86
CA ILE A 15 0.12 -19.22 19.31
C ILE A 15 -1.18 -18.63 18.75
N LEU A 16 -1.53 -18.91 17.48
CA LEU A 16 -2.75 -18.38 16.89
C LEU A 16 -4.02 -18.85 17.60
N ARG A 17 -4.06 -20.09 18.11
CA ARG A 17 -5.18 -20.55 18.96
C ARG A 17 -5.33 -19.74 20.24
N GLU A 18 -4.23 -19.32 20.87
CA GLU A 18 -4.25 -18.46 22.05
C GLU A 18 -4.76 -17.05 21.71
N LEU A 19 -4.31 -16.51 20.55
CA LEU A 19 -4.72 -15.19 20.08
C LEU A 19 -6.20 -15.10 19.72
N ASP A 20 -6.81 -16.16 19.24
CA ASP A 20 -8.23 -16.15 18.85
C ASP A 20 -9.15 -15.85 20.03
N SER A 21 -8.82 -16.32 21.22
CA SER A 21 -9.58 -16.00 22.44
C SER A 21 -9.47 -14.53 22.86
N VAL A 22 -8.36 -13.86 22.53
CA VAL A 22 -8.12 -12.45 22.84
C VAL A 22 -8.75 -11.54 21.79
N ALA A 23 -8.73 -11.95 20.52
CA ALA A 23 -9.26 -11.17 19.41
C ALA A 23 -10.74 -10.79 19.60
N GLU A 24 -11.53 -11.64 20.27
CA GLU A 24 -12.94 -11.39 20.57
C GLU A 24 -13.17 -10.34 21.67
N THR A 25 -12.15 -10.05 22.48
CA THR A 25 -12.30 -9.27 23.70
C THR A 25 -11.59 -7.93 23.71
N SER A 26 -10.41 -7.82 23.07
CA SER A 26 -9.60 -6.60 23.12
C SER A 26 -8.66 -6.45 21.92
N ASP A 27 -8.89 -5.43 21.10
CA ASP A 27 -8.00 -5.06 19.98
C ASP A 27 -6.62 -4.60 20.50
N ASP A 28 -6.58 -3.81 21.55
CA ASP A 28 -5.31 -3.30 22.11
C ASP A 28 -4.44 -4.44 22.66
N GLU A 29 -5.03 -5.44 23.29
CA GLU A 29 -4.31 -6.61 23.79
C GLU A 29 -3.83 -7.50 22.63
N LEU A 30 -4.68 -7.72 21.63
CA LEU A 30 -4.32 -8.47 20.44
C LEU A 30 -3.11 -7.84 19.74
N ARG A 31 -3.11 -6.53 19.52
CA ARG A 31 -1.99 -5.78 18.91
C ARG A 31 -0.72 -5.87 19.76
N ARG A 32 -0.86 -5.83 21.07
CA ARG A 32 0.27 -6.03 21.99
C ARG A 32 0.89 -7.42 21.83
N LEU A 33 0.07 -8.45 21.69
CA LEU A 33 0.53 -9.82 21.52
C LEU A 33 1.22 -10.04 20.18
N PHE A 34 0.78 -9.40 19.09
CA PHE A 34 1.48 -9.46 17.79
C PHE A 34 2.95 -9.03 17.88
N MET A 35 3.29 -8.14 18.80
CA MET A 35 4.67 -7.68 18.98
C MET A 35 5.55 -8.71 19.71
N THR A 36 5.00 -9.79 20.27
CA THR A 36 5.73 -10.74 21.12
C THR A 36 6.37 -11.89 20.34
N PHE A 37 6.03 -12.09 19.09
CA PHE A 37 6.57 -13.18 18.28
C PHE A 37 6.82 -12.79 16.81
N SER A 38 7.66 -13.56 16.14
CA SER A 38 7.94 -13.49 14.70
C SER A 38 8.56 -14.78 14.23
N MET A 39 8.74 -14.96 12.92
CA MET A 39 9.62 -15.97 12.35
C MET A 39 10.88 -15.34 11.75
N GLU A 40 11.95 -16.14 11.63
CA GLU A 40 13.14 -15.70 10.91
C GLU A 40 12.91 -15.78 9.39
N TYR A 41 13.42 -14.77 8.70
CA TYR A 41 13.36 -14.75 7.25
C TYR A 41 14.34 -15.79 6.69
N PRO A 42 13.89 -16.70 5.80
CA PRO A 42 14.82 -17.61 5.14
C PRO A 42 15.76 -16.80 4.25
N VAL A 43 17.05 -16.84 4.56
CA VAL A 43 18.06 -16.03 3.87
C VAL A 43 18.14 -16.45 2.40
N ASN A 44 17.74 -15.56 1.50
CA ASN A 44 17.99 -15.60 0.06
C ASN A 44 18.32 -14.19 -0.46
N ALA A 45 19.16 -13.46 0.30
CA ALA A 45 19.49 -12.05 0.05
C ALA A 45 20.28 -11.80 -1.25
N GLU A 46 20.76 -12.84 -1.93
CA GLU A 46 21.66 -12.73 -3.10
C GLU A 46 20.95 -12.79 -4.45
N LYS A 47 19.63 -13.01 -4.51
CA LYS A 47 18.90 -13.12 -5.77
C LYS A 47 18.38 -11.76 -6.23
N ASP A 48 18.42 -11.54 -7.56
CA ASP A 48 17.79 -10.38 -8.18
C ASP A 48 16.29 -10.32 -7.85
N PRO A 49 15.80 -9.27 -7.15
CA PRO A 49 14.41 -9.14 -6.75
C PRO A 49 13.43 -9.03 -7.92
N TYR A 50 13.93 -8.83 -9.13
CA TYR A 50 13.14 -8.80 -10.37
C TYR A 50 13.11 -10.14 -11.09
N SER A 51 13.85 -11.15 -10.61
CA SER A 51 13.93 -12.46 -11.26
C SER A 51 12.71 -13.34 -10.95
N HIS A 52 12.40 -14.22 -11.90
CA HIS A 52 11.36 -15.25 -11.71
C HIS A 52 11.71 -16.19 -10.53
N GLU A 53 13.00 -16.51 -10.32
CA GLU A 53 13.43 -17.36 -9.21
C GLU A 53 13.18 -16.72 -7.86
N TYR A 54 13.36 -15.40 -7.75
CA TYR A 54 13.05 -14.68 -6.52
C TYR A 54 11.54 -14.74 -6.22
N LYS A 55 10.71 -14.42 -7.21
CA LYS A 55 9.24 -14.49 -7.10
C LYS A 55 8.77 -15.89 -6.73
N THR A 56 9.33 -16.94 -7.35
CA THR A 56 9.02 -18.33 -7.03
C THR A 56 9.38 -18.68 -5.58
N ALA A 57 10.51 -18.19 -5.07
CA ALA A 57 10.91 -18.41 -3.68
C ALA A 57 9.94 -17.72 -2.69
N GLN A 58 9.45 -16.52 -3.00
CA GLN A 58 8.43 -15.86 -2.20
C GLN A 58 7.09 -16.61 -2.24
N SER A 59 6.67 -17.08 -3.41
CA SER A 59 5.47 -17.90 -3.55
C SER A 59 5.54 -19.18 -2.69
N ALA A 60 6.69 -19.88 -2.72
CA ALA A 60 6.90 -21.06 -1.88
C ALA A 60 6.90 -20.75 -0.37
N LEU A 61 7.43 -19.58 0.02
CA LEU A 61 7.35 -19.12 1.41
C LEU A 61 5.90 -18.89 1.83
N TYR A 62 5.12 -18.20 1.00
CA TYR A 62 3.69 -18.00 1.27
C TYR A 62 2.94 -19.32 1.42
N GLU A 63 3.11 -20.25 0.46
CA GLU A 63 2.43 -21.54 0.49
C GLU A 63 2.77 -22.33 1.76
N ARG A 64 4.02 -22.28 2.21
CA ARG A 64 4.44 -22.90 3.49
C ARG A 64 3.73 -22.25 4.68
N LEU A 65 3.59 -20.91 4.70
CA LEU A 65 2.96 -20.18 5.82
C LEU A 65 1.44 -20.33 5.82
N SER A 66 0.80 -20.15 4.67
CA SER A 66 -0.67 -20.19 4.52
C SER A 66 -1.23 -21.60 4.49
N GLY A 67 -0.45 -22.59 4.00
CA GLY A 67 -0.87 -23.95 3.72
C GLY A 67 -1.62 -24.11 2.40
N LYS A 68 -1.68 -23.10 1.56
CA LYS A 68 -2.35 -23.09 0.24
C LYS A 68 -1.63 -22.12 -0.71
N PRO A 69 -1.71 -22.31 -2.05
CA PRO A 69 -1.18 -21.35 -3.00
C PRO A 69 -1.93 -20.00 -2.89
N TYR A 70 -1.21 -18.92 -3.21
CA TYR A 70 -1.81 -17.59 -3.27
C TYR A 70 -2.68 -17.43 -4.52
N THR A 71 -3.85 -16.86 -4.32
CA THR A 71 -4.71 -16.34 -5.38
C THR A 71 -5.36 -15.04 -4.89
N PRO A 72 -5.73 -14.10 -5.76
CA PRO A 72 -6.42 -12.87 -5.36
C PRO A 72 -7.70 -13.13 -4.54
N ALA A 73 -8.40 -14.23 -4.79
CA ALA A 73 -9.59 -14.63 -4.01
C ALA A 73 -9.28 -14.93 -2.52
N ASN A 74 -8.00 -15.08 -2.15
CA ASN A 74 -7.63 -15.24 -0.74
C ASN A 74 -7.78 -13.94 0.07
N GLU A 75 -7.86 -12.78 -0.59
CA GLU A 75 -8.03 -11.47 0.05
C GLU A 75 -9.49 -11.21 0.50
N GLU A 76 -10.42 -12.07 0.14
CA GLU A 76 -11.81 -11.91 0.54
C GLU A 76 -11.99 -12.02 2.07
N SER A 77 -12.85 -11.16 2.62
CA SER A 77 -13.17 -11.08 4.04
C SER A 77 -14.66 -11.32 4.31
N ALA A 78 -14.97 -12.06 5.37
CA ALA A 78 -16.35 -12.31 5.77
C ALA A 78 -16.73 -11.44 6.98
N PHE A 79 -17.73 -10.56 6.82
CA PHE A 79 -18.28 -9.75 7.90
C PHE A 79 -19.76 -9.39 7.61
N ASP A 80 -20.50 -8.95 8.64
CA ASP A 80 -21.85 -8.46 8.48
C ASP A 80 -21.85 -6.99 8.02
N VAL A 81 -22.31 -6.77 6.79
CA VAL A 81 -22.39 -5.41 6.20
C VAL A 81 -23.41 -4.54 6.94
N GLY A 82 -24.50 -5.13 7.44
CA GLY A 82 -25.54 -4.39 8.16
C GLY A 82 -25.02 -3.77 9.47
N GLU A 83 -24.25 -4.52 10.23
CA GLU A 83 -23.57 -4.02 11.44
C GLU A 83 -22.45 -3.04 11.10
N ALA A 84 -21.62 -3.37 10.10
CA ALA A 84 -20.47 -2.56 9.71
C ALA A 84 -20.84 -1.17 9.19
N VAL A 85 -22.05 -0.97 8.64
CA VAL A 85 -22.54 0.36 8.21
C VAL A 85 -22.55 1.35 9.37
N PHE A 86 -22.86 0.90 10.59
CA PHE A 86 -22.96 1.76 11.78
C PHE A 86 -21.65 1.83 12.56
N GLN A 87 -20.84 0.75 12.53
CA GLN A 87 -19.60 0.65 13.26
C GLN A 87 -18.48 0.12 12.35
N PRO A 88 -18.05 0.89 11.33
CA PRO A 88 -16.95 0.47 10.48
C PRO A 88 -15.62 0.48 11.26
N PHE A 89 -14.69 -0.38 10.85
CA PHE A 89 -13.33 -0.29 11.39
C PHE A 89 -12.77 1.15 11.19
N PRO A 90 -12.07 1.74 12.15
CA PRO A 90 -11.64 1.19 13.46
C PRO A 90 -12.63 1.45 14.61
N TYR A 91 -13.78 2.00 14.36
CA TYR A 91 -14.75 2.38 15.42
C TYR A 91 -15.29 1.17 16.17
N LEU A 92 -15.40 0.01 15.52
CA LEU A 92 -15.85 -1.23 16.16
C LEU A 92 -14.87 -1.74 17.25
N THR A 93 -13.59 -1.35 17.17
CA THR A 93 -12.56 -1.78 18.14
C THR A 93 -12.78 -1.22 19.53
N LYS A 94 -13.55 -0.14 19.66
CA LYS A 94 -13.76 0.64 20.88
C LYS A 94 -12.44 1.16 21.49
N SER A 95 -11.34 1.14 20.75
CA SER A 95 -10.04 1.68 21.14
C SER A 95 -9.89 3.13 20.69
N PRO A 96 -9.91 4.13 21.59
CA PRO A 96 -9.68 5.52 21.23
C PRO A 96 -8.33 5.73 20.54
N ARG A 97 -7.32 4.93 20.88
CA ARG A 97 -5.99 4.98 20.28
C ARG A 97 -6.04 4.53 18.82
N THR A 98 -6.66 3.39 18.53
CA THR A 98 -6.79 2.86 17.16
C THR A 98 -7.58 3.84 16.30
N VAL A 99 -8.69 4.34 16.80
CA VAL A 99 -9.54 5.34 16.09
C VAL A 99 -8.74 6.61 15.83
N GLY A 100 -8.05 7.15 16.84
CA GLY A 100 -7.27 8.38 16.72
C GLY A 100 -6.13 8.26 15.70
N ASN A 101 -5.37 7.17 15.75
CA ASN A 101 -4.30 6.88 14.78
C ASN A 101 -4.82 6.81 13.35
N HIS A 102 -5.94 6.13 13.14
CA HIS A 102 -6.57 6.01 11.82
C HIS A 102 -7.03 7.38 11.28
N ILE A 103 -7.68 8.22 12.12
CA ILE A 103 -8.10 9.57 11.71
C ILE A 103 -6.90 10.43 11.33
N ILE A 104 -5.80 10.36 12.10
CA ILE A 104 -4.56 11.07 11.79
C ILE A 104 -3.99 10.58 10.44
N ALA A 105 -3.97 9.26 10.20
CA ALA A 105 -3.48 8.70 8.95
C ALA A 105 -4.33 9.15 7.75
N VAL A 106 -5.66 9.12 7.84
CA VAL A 106 -6.57 9.66 6.82
C VAL A 106 -6.28 11.15 6.56
N GLY A 107 -6.11 11.95 7.62
CA GLY A 107 -5.75 13.36 7.50
C GLY A 107 -4.41 13.57 6.78
N ASN A 108 -3.43 12.68 7.04
CA ASN A 108 -2.13 12.72 6.35
C ASN A 108 -2.27 12.39 4.85
N VAL A 109 -3.05 11.40 4.48
CA VAL A 109 -3.35 11.11 3.07
C VAL A 109 -3.93 12.34 2.38
N ILE A 110 -4.99 12.91 2.94
CA ILE A 110 -5.72 14.04 2.35
C ILE A 110 -4.79 15.24 2.13
N ARG A 111 -3.95 15.60 3.10
CA ARG A 111 -3.04 16.75 2.98
C ARG A 111 -1.94 16.58 1.92
N HIS A 112 -1.72 15.36 1.42
CA HIS A 112 -0.74 15.07 0.37
C HIS A 112 -1.35 15.02 -1.03
N ILE A 113 -2.67 15.11 -1.17
CA ILE A 113 -3.33 15.24 -2.46
C ILE A 113 -3.06 16.65 -3.00
N GLN A 114 -2.46 16.71 -4.21
CA GLN A 114 -2.04 17.98 -4.81
C GLN A 114 -3.17 18.68 -5.58
N SER A 115 -3.95 17.88 -6.33
CA SER A 115 -5.06 18.42 -7.12
C SER A 115 -6.27 18.71 -6.25
N PRO A 116 -6.83 19.93 -6.28
CA PRO A 116 -8.03 20.26 -5.49
C PRO A 116 -9.28 19.62 -6.09
N PRO A 117 -10.38 19.48 -5.32
CA PRO A 117 -11.68 19.10 -5.88
C PRO A 117 -12.12 20.11 -6.97
N PRO A 118 -12.81 19.65 -8.03
CA PRO A 118 -13.42 18.33 -8.21
C PRO A 118 -12.55 17.29 -8.94
N SER A 119 -11.23 17.27 -8.71
CA SER A 119 -10.34 16.30 -9.37
C SER A 119 -10.70 14.84 -9.09
N THR A 120 -10.22 13.94 -9.95
CA THR A 120 -10.53 12.52 -9.93
C THR A 120 -9.54 11.74 -9.08
N ILE A 121 -10.06 10.82 -8.27
CA ILE A 121 -9.26 9.93 -7.42
C ILE A 121 -9.67 8.47 -7.69
N LEU A 122 -8.69 7.61 -7.95
CA LEU A 122 -8.85 6.17 -7.92
C LEU A 122 -8.26 5.66 -6.60
N GLU A 123 -9.07 5.05 -5.76
CA GLU A 123 -8.64 4.41 -4.51
C GLU A 123 -8.75 2.90 -4.65
N PHE A 124 -7.63 2.20 -4.46
CA PHE A 124 -7.59 0.75 -4.37
C PHE A 124 -7.67 0.28 -2.94
N GLY A 125 -8.36 -0.84 -2.70
CA GLY A 125 -8.50 -1.44 -1.39
C GLY A 125 -9.09 -0.49 -0.35
N PRO A 126 -10.18 0.24 -0.65
CA PRO A 126 -10.78 1.21 0.28
C PRO A 126 -11.30 0.57 1.57
N GLY A 127 -11.47 -0.75 1.59
CA GLY A 127 -11.95 -1.51 2.73
C GLY A 127 -13.25 -0.92 3.29
N TRP A 128 -13.17 -0.45 4.53
CA TRP A 128 -14.32 0.16 5.22
C TRP A 128 -14.77 1.52 4.65
N GLY A 129 -14.02 2.09 3.70
CA GLY A 129 -14.35 3.32 2.97
C GLY A 129 -14.27 4.61 3.79
N ASN A 130 -13.47 4.66 4.84
CA ASN A 130 -13.35 5.86 5.68
C ASN A 130 -12.71 7.02 4.91
N THR A 131 -11.63 6.76 4.19
CA THR A 131 -10.94 7.73 3.32
C THR A 131 -11.79 8.09 2.13
N THR A 132 -12.34 7.09 1.43
CA THR A 132 -13.25 7.21 0.29
C THR A 132 -14.39 8.20 0.55
N LEU A 133 -15.11 7.98 1.65
CA LEU A 133 -16.27 8.83 2.04
C LEU A 133 -15.83 10.25 2.42
N MET A 134 -14.65 10.39 3.04
CA MET A 134 -14.13 11.71 3.37
C MET A 134 -13.80 12.49 2.10
N LEU A 135 -13.12 11.87 1.14
CA LEU A 135 -12.75 12.46 -0.15
C LEU A 135 -14.00 12.86 -0.95
N ALA A 136 -15.00 11.97 -1.05
CA ALA A 136 -16.26 12.28 -1.74
C ALA A 136 -16.99 13.47 -1.10
N ARG A 137 -17.02 13.57 0.24
CA ARG A 137 -17.61 14.71 0.96
C ARG A 137 -16.85 16.02 0.77
N MET A 138 -15.58 15.96 0.42
CA MET A 138 -14.77 17.13 0.06
C MET A 138 -15.02 17.59 -1.38
N GLY A 139 -15.78 16.83 -2.17
CA GLY A 139 -16.13 17.15 -3.56
C GLY A 139 -15.20 16.52 -4.61
N TYR A 140 -14.35 15.55 -4.24
CA TYR A 140 -13.59 14.74 -5.21
C TYR A 140 -14.51 13.75 -5.93
N GLN A 141 -14.19 13.46 -7.19
CA GLN A 141 -14.81 12.38 -7.95
C GLN A 141 -14.05 11.08 -7.66
N VAL A 142 -14.62 10.25 -6.79
CA VAL A 142 -13.93 9.06 -6.29
C VAL A 142 -14.41 7.81 -7.01
N THR A 143 -13.47 7.05 -7.58
CA THR A 143 -13.63 5.66 -8.02
C THR A 143 -12.96 4.77 -6.99
N ALA A 144 -13.71 3.87 -6.37
CA ALA A 144 -13.25 2.93 -5.35
C ALA A 144 -13.27 1.51 -5.91
N VAL A 145 -12.11 0.83 -5.91
CA VAL A 145 -11.96 -0.54 -6.41
C VAL A 145 -11.57 -1.45 -5.26
N ASP A 146 -12.35 -2.49 -5.01
CA ASP A 146 -12.06 -3.48 -3.97
C ASP A 146 -12.38 -4.89 -4.47
N ILE A 147 -11.55 -5.85 -4.09
CA ILE A 147 -11.72 -7.26 -4.43
C ILE A 147 -12.83 -7.91 -3.59
N GLU A 148 -13.09 -7.37 -2.38
CA GLU A 148 -14.13 -7.87 -1.50
C GLU A 148 -15.47 -7.15 -1.78
N LYS A 149 -16.41 -7.90 -2.33
CA LYS A 149 -17.74 -7.39 -2.68
C LYS A 149 -18.50 -6.77 -1.50
N ARG A 150 -18.27 -7.27 -0.28
CA ARG A 150 -18.90 -6.73 0.92
C ARG A 150 -18.41 -5.33 1.26
N PHE A 151 -17.14 -5.02 0.98
CA PHE A 151 -16.63 -3.66 1.13
C PHE A 151 -17.28 -2.69 0.13
N ILE A 152 -17.46 -3.13 -1.11
CA ILE A 152 -18.19 -2.36 -2.13
C ILE A 152 -19.61 -2.08 -1.67
N GLU A 153 -20.35 -3.10 -1.21
CA GLU A 153 -21.70 -2.94 -0.67
C GLU A 153 -21.74 -2.00 0.56
N LEU A 154 -20.76 -2.14 1.45
CA LEU A 154 -20.61 -1.29 2.63
C LEU A 154 -20.45 0.19 2.26
N ILE A 155 -19.53 0.47 1.32
CA ILE A 155 -19.26 1.84 0.87
C ILE A 155 -20.50 2.43 0.20
N GLN A 156 -21.19 1.69 -0.65
CA GLN A 156 -22.44 2.14 -1.29
C GLN A 156 -23.52 2.50 -0.26
N LYS A 157 -23.74 1.66 0.76
CA LYS A 157 -24.70 1.94 1.83
C LYS A 157 -24.30 3.18 2.65
N ARG A 158 -23.03 3.32 2.98
CA ARG A 158 -22.51 4.47 3.72
C ARG A 158 -22.56 5.77 2.90
N ALA A 159 -22.28 5.69 1.59
CA ALA A 159 -22.40 6.82 0.66
C ALA A 159 -23.85 7.32 0.56
N ALA A 160 -24.82 6.39 0.42
CA ALA A 160 -26.24 6.72 0.42
C ALA A 160 -26.69 7.41 1.71
N GLN A 161 -26.26 6.95 2.89
CA GLN A 161 -26.56 7.60 4.18
C GLN A 161 -26.00 9.03 4.28
N LYS A 162 -24.93 9.33 3.56
CA LYS A 162 -24.26 10.63 3.59
C LYS A 162 -24.60 11.52 2.39
N SER A 163 -25.44 11.03 1.48
CA SER A 163 -25.84 11.70 0.24
C SER A 163 -24.62 12.15 -0.59
N VAL A 164 -23.64 11.26 -0.75
CA VAL A 164 -22.47 11.46 -1.61
C VAL A 164 -22.44 10.40 -2.71
N GLU A 165 -21.88 10.77 -3.86
CA GLU A 165 -21.69 9.87 -4.99
C GLU A 165 -20.27 9.31 -4.98
N ILE A 166 -20.16 7.99 -5.16
CA ILE A 166 -18.91 7.25 -5.25
C ILE A 166 -19.11 6.16 -6.31
N GLU A 167 -18.23 6.11 -7.30
CA GLU A 167 -18.22 4.99 -8.22
C GLU A 167 -17.53 3.80 -7.53
N CYS A 168 -18.28 2.74 -7.24
CA CYS A 168 -17.79 1.54 -6.57
C CYS A 168 -17.66 0.39 -7.56
N ILE A 169 -16.49 -0.19 -7.68
CA ILE A 169 -16.15 -1.26 -8.62
C ILE A 169 -15.67 -2.48 -7.83
N HIS A 170 -16.32 -3.63 -8.05
CA HIS A 170 -15.82 -4.91 -7.57
C HIS A 170 -14.74 -5.40 -8.56
N GLY A 171 -13.49 -5.44 -8.12
CA GLY A 171 -12.34 -5.79 -8.94
C GLY A 171 -11.05 -5.77 -8.13
N ASP A 172 -9.97 -6.22 -8.73
CA ASP A 172 -8.64 -6.24 -8.14
C ASP A 172 -7.71 -5.18 -8.76
N PHE A 173 -6.42 -5.24 -8.44
CA PHE A 173 -5.42 -4.30 -8.96
C PHE A 173 -5.27 -4.34 -10.49
N SER A 174 -5.67 -5.44 -11.15
CA SER A 174 -5.61 -5.54 -12.62
C SER A 174 -6.64 -4.67 -13.33
N PHE A 175 -7.59 -4.08 -12.60
CA PHE A 175 -8.56 -3.12 -13.15
C PHE A 175 -7.93 -2.03 -14.03
N ILE A 176 -6.70 -1.61 -13.72
CA ILE A 176 -6.01 -0.58 -14.48
C ILE A 176 -5.22 -1.11 -15.68
N SER A 177 -5.09 -2.42 -15.87
CA SER A 177 -4.35 -2.98 -17.01
C SER A 177 -5.07 -2.75 -18.35
N ASP A 178 -6.41 -2.74 -18.32
CA ASP A 178 -7.24 -2.72 -19.53
C ASP A 178 -8.10 -1.45 -19.68
N THR A 179 -7.96 -0.47 -18.78
CA THR A 179 -8.74 0.77 -18.86
C THR A 179 -8.01 1.86 -19.64
N SER A 180 -8.75 2.64 -20.42
CA SER A 180 -8.27 3.88 -21.02
C SER A 180 -8.50 5.12 -20.16
N ARG A 181 -9.13 4.95 -19.00
CA ARG A 181 -9.42 6.04 -18.05
C ARG A 181 -8.15 6.49 -17.37
N LYS A 182 -8.13 7.76 -16.97
CA LYS A 182 -7.03 8.35 -16.20
C LYS A 182 -7.57 9.12 -15.01
N TRP A 183 -6.75 9.18 -13.96
CA TRP A 183 -7.08 9.89 -12.72
C TRP A 183 -5.98 10.89 -12.34
N ASP A 184 -6.36 11.93 -11.61
CA ASP A 184 -5.41 12.93 -11.10
C ASP A 184 -4.62 12.40 -9.89
N THR A 185 -5.22 11.50 -9.13
CA THR A 185 -4.55 10.80 -8.02
C THR A 185 -4.94 9.34 -8.01
N ILE A 186 -3.95 8.44 -7.89
CA ILE A 186 -4.17 7.05 -7.52
C ILE A 186 -3.72 6.89 -6.07
N LEU A 187 -4.57 6.26 -5.25
CA LEU A 187 -4.35 6.09 -3.82
C LEU A 187 -4.29 4.61 -3.44
N PHE A 188 -3.21 4.25 -2.77
CA PHE A 188 -3.05 3.01 -2.02
C PHE A 188 -2.88 3.39 -0.55
N PHE A 189 -3.83 2.98 0.29
CA PHE A 189 -3.77 3.22 1.72
C PHE A 189 -3.95 1.91 2.49
N GLU A 190 -2.87 1.38 3.08
CA GLU A 190 -2.83 0.07 3.74
C GLU A 190 -3.34 -1.07 2.82
N CYS A 191 -2.98 -1.04 1.52
CA CYS A 191 -3.45 -2.06 0.58
C CYS A 191 -2.43 -2.48 -0.48
N PHE A 192 -1.43 -1.65 -0.84
CA PHE A 192 -0.43 -2.01 -1.85
C PHE A 192 0.35 -3.28 -1.48
N HIS A 193 0.59 -3.49 -0.21
CA HIS A 193 1.27 -4.68 0.31
C HIS A 193 0.48 -5.99 0.15
N HIS A 194 -0.79 -5.93 -0.23
CA HIS A 194 -1.58 -7.10 -0.62
C HIS A 194 -1.43 -7.46 -2.12
N CYS A 195 -0.65 -6.67 -2.89
CA CYS A 195 -0.43 -6.92 -4.30
C CYS A 195 0.80 -7.79 -4.54
N PHE A 196 0.62 -9.11 -4.71
CA PHE A 196 1.74 -9.99 -5.04
C PHE A 196 2.38 -9.61 -6.38
N GLU A 197 1.58 -9.18 -7.36
CA GLU A 197 2.02 -8.72 -8.68
C GLU A 197 2.34 -7.20 -8.71
N HIS A 198 2.93 -6.69 -7.62
CA HIS A 198 3.20 -5.26 -7.45
C HIS A 198 4.12 -4.66 -8.55
N GLN A 199 5.00 -5.46 -9.16
CA GLN A 199 5.86 -4.99 -10.26
C GLN A 199 5.04 -4.70 -11.51
N GLU A 200 4.12 -5.58 -11.87
CA GLU A 200 3.18 -5.39 -12.96
C GLU A 200 2.25 -4.20 -12.69
N LEU A 201 1.70 -4.11 -11.48
CA LEU A 201 0.85 -2.98 -11.08
C LEU A 201 1.56 -1.64 -11.27
N ILE A 202 2.81 -1.51 -10.84
CA ILE A 202 3.59 -0.28 -11.03
C ILE A 202 3.81 0.03 -12.51
N SER A 203 3.99 -0.99 -13.36
CA SER A 203 4.19 -0.81 -14.80
C SER A 203 2.96 -0.21 -15.50
N TRP A 204 1.76 -0.42 -14.98
CA TRP A 204 0.51 0.09 -15.56
C TRP A 204 0.18 1.53 -15.17
N LEU A 205 0.78 2.04 -14.09
CA LEU A 205 0.44 3.36 -13.52
C LEU A 205 0.62 4.51 -14.52
N ASP A 206 1.63 4.45 -15.40
CA ASP A 206 1.87 5.52 -16.39
C ASP A 206 0.71 5.69 -17.36
N GLY A 207 0.04 4.58 -17.72
CA GLY A 207 -1.11 4.58 -18.63
C GLY A 207 -2.35 5.27 -18.04
N VAL A 208 -2.49 5.31 -16.72
CA VAL A 208 -3.74 5.64 -16.02
C VAL A 208 -3.66 6.88 -15.10
N VAL A 209 -2.50 7.52 -14.99
CA VAL A 209 -2.36 8.80 -14.28
C VAL A 209 -2.41 9.96 -15.28
N ASN A 210 -3.15 11.02 -14.99
CA ASN A 210 -3.18 12.25 -15.79
C ASN A 210 -1.80 12.93 -15.80
N GLU A 211 -1.56 13.79 -16.79
CA GLU A 211 -0.41 14.69 -16.78
C GLU A 211 -0.45 15.58 -15.54
N GLY A 212 0.67 15.69 -14.82
CA GLY A 212 0.73 16.40 -13.54
C GLY A 212 0.05 15.68 -12.37
N GLY A 213 -0.50 14.48 -12.59
CA GLY A 213 -1.09 13.67 -11.53
C GLY A 213 -0.05 12.96 -10.66
N GLN A 214 -0.52 12.26 -9.64
CA GLN A 214 0.32 11.62 -8.63
C GLN A 214 -0.18 10.24 -8.24
N VAL A 215 0.71 9.45 -7.62
CA VAL A 215 0.34 8.21 -6.91
C VAL A 215 0.73 8.36 -5.45
N ILE A 216 -0.16 8.00 -4.54
CA ILE A 216 0.07 8.04 -3.09
C ILE A 216 0.06 6.61 -2.55
N PHE A 217 1.12 6.25 -1.83
CA PHE A 217 1.21 5.03 -1.03
C PHE A 217 1.31 5.46 0.44
N ALA A 218 0.31 5.13 1.22
CA ALA A 218 0.21 5.57 2.61
C ALA A 218 0.07 4.39 3.57
N ALA A 219 0.77 4.46 4.70
CA ALA A 219 0.77 3.43 5.73
C ALA A 219 1.20 2.03 5.22
N GLU A 220 2.00 2.01 4.16
CA GLU A 220 2.53 0.78 3.59
C GLU A 220 3.80 0.33 4.34
N PRO A 221 4.05 -0.98 4.48
CA PRO A 221 5.23 -1.51 5.18
C PRO A 221 6.51 -1.39 4.34
N ILE A 222 6.90 -0.15 4.06
CA ILE A 222 8.09 0.22 3.30
C ILE A 222 9.13 0.80 4.25
N THR A 223 10.23 0.07 4.47
CA THR A 223 11.28 0.47 5.43
C THR A 223 12.62 -0.17 5.10
N ASP A 224 13.72 0.56 5.32
CA ASP A 224 15.08 0.02 5.16
C ASP A 224 15.43 -1.09 6.16
N LEU A 225 14.60 -1.29 7.20
CA LEU A 225 14.78 -2.38 8.17
C LEU A 225 14.19 -3.71 7.68
N PHE A 226 13.48 -3.73 6.56
CA PHE A 226 12.98 -4.98 6.01
C PHE A 226 14.14 -5.85 5.50
N PRO A 227 14.19 -7.16 5.83
CA PRO A 227 15.41 -7.96 5.67
C PRO A 227 15.78 -8.30 4.22
N VAL A 228 14.85 -8.16 3.28
CA VAL A 228 15.02 -8.47 1.86
C VAL A 228 14.42 -7.36 1.00
N PRO A 229 14.76 -7.24 -0.30
CA PRO A 229 14.21 -6.19 -1.15
C PRO A 229 12.69 -6.11 -1.11
N TRP A 230 12.00 -7.24 -1.22
CA TRP A 230 10.56 -7.40 -0.98
C TRP A 230 10.23 -8.84 -0.60
N GLY A 231 9.13 -9.06 0.09
CA GLY A 231 8.71 -10.41 0.45
C GLY A 231 7.67 -10.42 1.56
N PHE A 232 7.23 -11.61 1.97
CA PHE A 232 6.23 -11.73 3.02
C PHE A 232 6.77 -11.30 4.37
N ARG A 233 5.98 -10.52 5.10
CA ARG A 233 6.28 -10.09 6.45
C ARG A 233 6.13 -11.26 7.41
N LEU A 234 7.07 -11.39 8.34
CA LEU A 234 7.13 -12.48 9.33
C LEU A 234 6.97 -11.98 10.77
N ASP A 235 6.37 -10.80 10.95
CA ASP A 235 5.90 -10.32 12.26
C ASP A 235 4.57 -10.99 12.64
N GLY A 236 4.20 -10.89 13.92
CA GLY A 236 3.06 -11.64 14.44
C GLY A 236 1.72 -11.28 13.83
N GLU A 237 1.50 -10.00 13.44
CA GLU A 237 0.27 -9.57 12.78
C GLU A 237 0.15 -10.18 11.39
N SER A 238 1.20 -10.06 10.58
CA SER A 238 1.23 -10.59 9.23
C SER A 238 1.20 -12.12 9.20
N LEU A 239 1.91 -12.78 10.11
CA LEU A 239 1.84 -14.25 10.24
C LEU A 239 0.41 -14.72 10.54
N ARG A 240 -0.34 -13.99 11.39
CA ARG A 240 -1.74 -14.30 11.64
C ARG A 240 -2.59 -14.07 10.40
N ALA A 241 -2.40 -12.95 9.71
CA ALA A 241 -3.15 -12.62 8.50
C ALA A 241 -2.94 -13.67 7.40
N ILE A 242 -1.68 -14.04 7.12
CA ILE A 242 -1.32 -15.07 6.15
C ILE A 242 -1.90 -16.44 6.56
N ARG A 243 -1.67 -16.87 7.80
CA ARG A 243 -2.04 -18.23 8.24
C ARG A 243 -3.53 -18.42 8.39
N LYS A 244 -4.24 -17.43 8.98
CA LYS A 244 -5.67 -17.54 9.30
C LYS A 244 -6.56 -17.19 8.13
N PHE A 245 -6.24 -16.12 7.42
CA PHE A 245 -7.09 -15.59 6.34
C PHE A 245 -6.54 -15.93 4.96
N GLY A 246 -5.24 -16.07 4.82
CA GLY A 246 -4.58 -16.31 3.54
C GLY A 246 -4.27 -15.01 2.79
N TRP A 247 -4.23 -13.87 3.50
CA TRP A 247 -3.92 -12.58 2.89
C TRP A 247 -2.46 -12.49 2.47
N CYS A 248 -2.20 -11.74 1.43
CA CYS A 248 -0.87 -11.34 1.02
C CYS A 248 -0.39 -10.22 1.95
N GLU A 249 0.74 -10.41 2.60
CA GLU A 249 1.28 -9.44 3.55
C GLU A 249 2.74 -9.16 3.19
N LEU A 250 2.97 -8.34 2.18
CA LEU A 250 4.31 -8.00 1.74
C LEU A 250 4.92 -6.87 2.56
N GLY A 251 6.25 -6.88 2.63
CA GLY A 251 7.06 -5.75 3.06
C GLY A 251 8.08 -5.40 2.00
N PHE A 252 8.58 -4.17 2.02
CA PHE A 252 9.50 -3.66 1.02
C PHE A 252 10.63 -2.88 1.68
N GLN A 253 11.88 -3.08 1.18
CA GLN A 253 12.94 -2.11 1.43
C GLN A 253 12.65 -0.83 0.65
N GLU A 254 12.87 0.33 1.29
CA GLU A 254 12.63 1.62 0.63
C GLU A 254 13.49 1.78 -0.62
N GLY A 255 14.74 1.31 -0.59
CA GLY A 255 15.63 1.32 -1.75
C GLY A 255 15.06 0.55 -2.94
N TYR A 256 14.54 -0.65 -2.73
CA TYR A 256 13.87 -1.44 -3.77
C TYR A 256 12.61 -0.75 -4.30
N PHE A 257 11.75 -0.26 -3.40
CA PHE A 257 10.51 0.41 -3.76
C PHE A 257 10.76 1.65 -4.64
N ARG A 258 11.76 2.45 -4.28
CA ARG A 258 12.18 3.62 -5.07
C ARG A 258 12.78 3.24 -6.43
N ASP A 259 13.61 2.19 -6.48
CA ASP A 259 14.19 1.70 -7.73
C ASP A 259 13.10 1.18 -8.67
N LEU A 260 12.14 0.42 -8.16
CA LEU A 260 11.00 -0.07 -8.92
C LEU A 260 10.20 1.08 -9.56
N LEU A 261 9.82 2.08 -8.78
CA LEU A 261 9.10 3.25 -9.29
C LEU A 261 9.94 4.06 -10.27
N HIS A 262 11.23 4.26 -9.99
CA HIS A 262 12.14 5.00 -10.87
C HIS A 262 12.30 4.33 -12.25
N ARG A 263 12.39 3.00 -12.32
CA ARG A 263 12.42 2.21 -13.57
C ARG A 263 11.21 2.46 -14.46
N HIS A 264 10.08 2.82 -13.85
CA HIS A 264 8.83 3.13 -14.55
C HIS A 264 8.56 4.65 -14.67
N GLY A 265 9.61 5.49 -14.53
CA GLY A 265 9.51 6.93 -14.79
C GLY A 265 8.96 7.77 -13.63
N TRP A 266 8.96 7.24 -12.41
CA TRP A 266 8.44 7.92 -11.24
C TRP A 266 9.55 8.43 -10.30
N SER A 267 9.39 9.63 -9.79
CA SER A 267 10.15 10.19 -8.67
C SER A 267 9.34 10.05 -7.38
N VAL A 268 9.99 9.63 -6.30
CA VAL A 268 9.30 9.32 -5.03
C VAL A 268 9.79 10.24 -3.91
N LYS A 269 8.85 10.91 -3.26
CA LYS A 269 9.06 11.68 -2.03
C LYS A 269 8.45 10.93 -0.85
N ARG A 270 9.22 10.73 0.22
CA ARG A 270 8.76 10.21 1.51
C ARG A 270 8.46 11.37 2.44
N THR A 271 7.38 11.26 3.19
CA THR A 271 7.03 12.16 4.30
C THR A 271 6.64 11.31 5.50
N ASP A 272 7.37 11.48 6.60
CA ASP A 272 7.11 10.77 7.85
C ASP A 272 6.26 11.63 8.78
N PHE A 273 5.34 10.96 9.45
CA PHE A 273 4.53 11.51 10.52
C PHE A 273 4.78 10.65 11.76
N THR A 274 5.43 11.24 12.76
CA THR A 274 5.91 10.49 13.94
C THR A 274 4.84 10.26 14.99
N ASP A 275 3.70 10.94 14.90
CA ASP A 275 2.64 10.90 15.92
C ASP A 275 1.70 9.70 15.77
N THR A 276 1.86 8.91 14.72
CA THR A 276 1.09 7.68 14.49
C THR A 276 1.98 6.61 13.85
N PRO A 277 1.81 5.32 14.20
CA PRO A 277 2.57 4.22 13.61
C PRO A 277 2.27 4.00 12.11
N VAL A 278 1.17 4.56 11.61
CA VAL A 278 0.72 4.46 10.20
C VAL A 278 0.84 5.81 9.48
N GLY A 279 1.83 6.62 9.85
CA GLY A 279 1.94 8.02 9.40
C GLY A 279 2.79 8.27 8.16
N THR A 280 3.52 7.27 7.66
CA THR A 280 4.39 7.46 6.49
C THR A 280 3.57 7.53 5.20
N VAL A 281 3.87 8.55 4.39
CA VAL A 281 3.26 8.73 3.06
C VAL A 281 4.38 8.84 2.02
N PHE A 282 4.31 8.01 0.99
CA PHE A 282 5.12 8.13 -0.21
C PHE A 282 4.27 8.73 -1.33
N THR A 283 4.75 9.81 -1.93
CA THR A 283 4.11 10.43 -3.09
C THR A 283 5.00 10.25 -4.30
N ALA A 284 4.48 9.60 -5.33
CA ALA A 284 5.17 9.42 -6.61
C ALA A 284 4.59 10.38 -7.65
N THR A 285 5.48 11.09 -8.36
CA THR A 285 5.16 11.97 -9.49
C THR A 285 6.05 11.62 -10.67
N ARG A 286 5.60 11.89 -11.89
CA ARG A 286 6.43 11.59 -13.08
C ARG A 286 7.74 12.36 -13.03
N LEU A 287 8.81 11.69 -13.47
CA LEU A 287 10.08 12.35 -13.71
C LEU A 287 9.87 13.39 -14.82
N SER A 288 10.20 14.66 -14.53
CA SER A 288 10.18 15.70 -15.56
C SER A 288 11.33 15.45 -16.55
N ASP A 289 11.08 15.64 -17.84
CA ASP A 289 12.08 15.50 -18.93
C ASP A 289 13.31 16.44 -18.79
N GLN A 290 13.34 17.27 -17.77
CA GLN A 290 14.43 18.26 -17.56
C GLN A 290 15.78 17.65 -17.12
N ASN A 291 15.86 16.33 -16.88
CA ASN A 291 17.12 15.65 -16.53
C ASN A 291 17.75 14.83 -17.67
N SER A 292 17.22 14.90 -18.89
CA SER A 292 17.91 14.42 -20.08
C SER A 292 18.89 15.48 -20.62
N GLY A 293 19.71 16.04 -19.71
CA GLY A 293 20.82 16.93 -20.07
C GLY A 293 21.84 16.23 -20.93
N ARG A 294 21.60 16.22 -22.24
CA ARG A 294 22.69 16.11 -23.21
C ARG A 294 23.61 17.29 -22.98
N THR A 295 24.78 17.03 -22.44
CA THR A 295 25.93 17.92 -22.55
C THR A 295 26.16 18.24 -24.04
N PRO A 296 26.13 19.50 -24.48
CA PRO A 296 26.64 19.85 -25.80
C PRO A 296 28.17 19.79 -25.71
N THR A 297 28.75 18.76 -26.26
CA THR A 297 30.15 18.80 -26.72
C THR A 297 30.22 19.77 -27.88
N SER A 298 30.75 20.95 -27.64
CA SER A 298 31.29 21.79 -28.70
C SER A 298 32.74 22.12 -28.37
N LEU A 299 33.61 21.29 -28.88
CA LEU A 299 34.96 21.65 -29.27
C LEU A 299 34.89 22.33 -30.64
N GLU A 300 35.60 23.43 -30.73
CA GLU A 300 36.28 24.10 -31.85
C GLU A 300 36.12 25.59 -31.64
N GLY A 301 37.12 26.35 -31.49
CA GLY A 301 38.44 26.40 -32.11
C GLY A 301 38.69 27.79 -32.61
N SER A 302 39.79 28.40 -32.11
CA SER A 302 40.59 29.46 -32.71
C SER A 302 39.85 30.77 -33.17
N GLU A 303 40.32 31.90 -32.85
CA GLU A 303 41.50 32.65 -33.17
C GLU A 303 41.38 34.09 -32.73
N ALA A 304 42.51 34.63 -32.47
CA ALA A 304 42.79 35.97 -32.01
C ALA A 304 42.34 37.06 -32.98
N SER A 305 41.97 38.26 -32.45
CA SER A 305 42.64 39.46 -32.93
C SER A 305 42.41 40.65 -31.93
N ARG A 306 43.54 41.30 -31.72
CA ARG A 306 43.72 42.57 -30.97
C ARG A 306 42.97 43.72 -31.62
N SER A 307 42.54 44.68 -30.84
CA SER A 307 42.85 46.10 -30.98
C SER A 307 41.96 46.98 -30.08
N LYS A 308 42.53 47.60 -29.11
CA LYS A 308 42.79 49.01 -28.88
C LYS A 308 41.61 49.97 -28.83
N CYS A 309 41.61 50.70 -27.71
CA CYS A 309 41.33 52.15 -27.50
C CYS A 309 39.85 52.60 -27.66
N GLN A 310 39.25 53.07 -26.68
CA GLN A 310 39.33 54.31 -25.87
C GLN A 310 38.43 54.17 -24.63
#